data_ef151e9a0ab096e063f5d71d5664fbe6
#
_entry.id   ef151e9a0ab096e063f5d71d5664fbe6
#
_cell.length_a   1.000
_cell.length_b   1.000
_cell.length_c   1.000
_cell.angle_alpha   90.00
_cell.angle_beta   90.00
_cell.angle_gamma   90.00
#
_symmetry.space_group_name_H-M   'P 1'
#
loop_
_entity.id
_entity.type
_entity.pdbx_description
1 polymer ?
#
loop_
_entity_poly.entity_id
_entity_poly.type
_entity_poly.pdbx_seq_one_letter_code
_entity_poly.pdbx_strand_id
1 'polypeptide(L)'
;MKRLYKKSVLILCSLSFAGFAFAQNIELPEVTTVISGETEKAEADALPDFSDVLSTKPVSAGSGGVEPVLPEVETTENTEIATGKTVTTDKSVYAEGLLGGGYPTLFKGDISVFRNVGESPFRFALSHDSAAGYAGHSFTEGFSDRLTKIEIEKSYKKNNFTWSAGGSYQTAADGLQGNVMSDVSDGFPVSLFNHDTYNAKGKIGYEFSNGFYTGFDAGVDFYNRYADKKCNCIPTIAYMDLEPSAYFRWKGHGFDTGITVAYSFGTEFATDCFGTGHRAEFAADLQWQNDLLRVFGKASAVVGNQLNDKPVIVPFTVGIDSSFPVYFANRRVGLSLEGGIQSYKPHIWQLENKYKFSEINYTAAETSDWYGKFNLTLPLKSAFTGNASIEYYQTAYDNGVWEADYSDESSYLYFINQKDHQLLITDFSLAYTYEIFSISGGWHSNWMDVPALESKQSVRLTMNFQDEQVRWGANLGFIMLINTEIETPVVNAEGFVRITPAVRAIFSVNDMIKLYKGETRVYAGKYAARGGSATVLLKFFF
;
A
#
# COMPACT_ATOMS: atom_id res chain seq x y z
N MET A 1 30.21 -21.76 -0.87
CA MET A 1 28.99 -20.93 -0.76
C MET A 1 28.02 -21.09 -1.93
N LYS A 2 28.37 -20.96 -3.22
CA LYS A 2 27.43 -21.14 -4.36
C LYS A 2 26.61 -22.44 -4.38
N ARG A 3 27.07 -23.54 -3.75
CA ARG A 3 26.31 -24.80 -3.69
C ARG A 3 25.25 -24.85 -2.56
N LEU A 4 25.43 -24.10 -1.49
CA LEU A 4 24.40 -23.99 -0.42
C LEU A 4 23.22 -23.13 -0.87
N TYR A 5 23.48 -22.02 -1.54
CA TYR A 5 22.45 -21.11 -2.06
C TYR A 5 21.48 -21.82 -3.01
N LYS A 6 22.00 -22.62 -3.95
CA LYS A 6 21.14 -23.43 -4.85
C LYS A 6 20.28 -24.47 -4.12
N LYS A 7 20.77 -25.02 -3.00
CA LYS A 7 20.00 -26.00 -2.21
C LYS A 7 18.92 -25.35 -1.36
N SER A 8 19.18 -24.16 -0.80
CA SER A 8 18.18 -23.43 0.01
C SER A 8 17.03 -22.90 -0.84
N VAL A 9 17.32 -22.36 -2.03
CA VAL A 9 16.28 -21.93 -2.98
C VAL A 9 15.47 -23.13 -3.49
N LEU A 10 16.11 -24.28 -3.71
CA LEU A 10 15.41 -25.50 -4.14
C LEU A 10 14.48 -26.06 -3.05
N ILE A 11 14.88 -25.97 -1.77
CA ILE A 11 14.04 -26.39 -0.64
C ILE A 11 12.85 -25.45 -0.45
N LEU A 12 13.05 -24.14 -0.61
CA LEU A 12 11.94 -23.17 -0.54
C LEU A 12 10.95 -23.36 -1.70
N CYS A 13 11.46 -23.54 -2.92
CA CYS A 13 10.62 -23.86 -4.08
C CYS A 13 9.89 -25.20 -3.93
N SER A 14 10.53 -26.23 -3.36
CA SER A 14 9.88 -27.53 -3.15
C SER A 14 8.80 -27.49 -2.08
N LEU A 15 8.93 -26.66 -1.03
CA LEU A 15 7.89 -26.42 -0.05
C LEU A 15 6.70 -25.65 -0.64
N SER A 16 6.96 -24.73 -1.55
CA SER A 16 5.90 -24.01 -2.29
C SER A 16 5.15 -24.93 -3.26
N PHE A 17 5.85 -25.86 -3.92
CA PHE A 17 5.24 -26.83 -4.85
C PHE A 17 4.52 -27.98 -4.15
N ALA A 18 4.88 -28.36 -2.93
CA ALA A 18 4.15 -29.38 -2.17
C ALA A 18 2.71 -28.94 -1.83
N GLY A 19 2.44 -27.63 -1.76
CA GLY A 19 1.08 -27.08 -1.63
C GLY A 19 0.22 -27.22 -2.90
N PHE A 20 0.82 -27.39 -4.07
CA PHE A 20 0.10 -27.52 -5.35
C PHE A 20 -0.29 -28.97 -5.70
N ALA A 21 0.31 -29.97 -5.06
CA ALA A 21 0.05 -31.38 -5.37
C ALA A 21 -1.33 -31.89 -4.94
N PHE A 22 -2.13 -31.08 -4.23
CA PHE A 22 -3.48 -31.45 -3.81
C PHE A 22 -4.59 -30.82 -4.67
N ALA A 23 -4.26 -30.15 -5.77
CA ALA A 23 -5.25 -29.67 -6.74
C ALA A 23 -5.48 -30.75 -7.81
N GLN A 24 -6.07 -31.89 -7.41
CA GLN A 24 -6.58 -32.87 -8.38
C GLN A 24 -8.01 -32.52 -8.77
N ASN A 25 -8.21 -32.42 -10.10
CA ASN A 25 -9.48 -32.37 -10.82
C ASN A 25 -10.39 -31.17 -10.52
N ILE A 26 -10.14 -30.06 -11.19
CA ILE A 26 -11.17 -29.05 -11.44
C ILE A 26 -11.81 -29.40 -12.78
N GLU A 27 -12.92 -30.17 -12.74
CA GLU A 27 -13.85 -30.18 -13.85
C GLU A 27 -14.65 -28.88 -13.82
N LEU A 28 -14.54 -28.09 -14.87
CA LEU A 28 -15.35 -26.89 -15.07
C LEU A 28 -16.79 -27.32 -15.29
N PRO A 29 -17.77 -26.84 -14.49
CA PRO A 29 -19.18 -27.16 -14.75
C PRO A 29 -19.64 -26.50 -16.04
N GLU A 30 -20.31 -27.27 -16.90
CA GLU A 30 -21.02 -26.75 -18.06
C GLU A 30 -22.06 -25.73 -17.63
N VAL A 31 -21.95 -24.49 -18.11
CA VAL A 31 -22.90 -23.43 -17.86
C VAL A 31 -24.11 -23.63 -18.77
N THR A 32 -25.14 -24.29 -18.27
CA THR A 32 -26.46 -24.28 -18.89
C THR A 32 -27.21 -23.04 -18.43
N THR A 33 -27.32 -22.06 -19.29
CA THR A 33 -28.11 -20.83 -19.04
C THR A 33 -29.59 -21.17 -19.27
N VAL A 34 -30.36 -21.34 -18.18
CA VAL A 34 -31.80 -21.32 -18.26
C VAL A 34 -32.30 -19.91 -18.00
N ILE A 35 -32.75 -19.24 -19.04
CA ILE A 35 -33.43 -17.94 -18.94
C ILE A 35 -34.89 -18.23 -18.61
N SER A 36 -35.28 -18.09 -17.36
CA SER A 36 -36.70 -17.94 -16.99
C SER A 36 -36.96 -16.48 -16.63
N GLY A 37 -37.72 -15.80 -17.48
CA GLY A 37 -38.13 -14.44 -17.23
C GLY A 37 -39.28 -14.38 -16.20
N GLU A 38 -39.03 -13.75 -15.08
CA GLU A 38 -40.03 -13.10 -14.26
C GLU A 38 -39.46 -11.78 -13.76
N THR A 39 -40.14 -10.70 -14.16
CA THR A 39 -39.83 -9.34 -13.72
C THR A 39 -40.44 -9.10 -12.36
N GLU A 40 -39.72 -9.28 -11.29
CA GLU A 40 -40.04 -8.68 -10.00
C GLU A 40 -39.33 -7.31 -9.86
N LYS A 41 -40.13 -6.31 -9.45
CA LYS A 41 -39.63 -4.99 -9.09
C LYS A 41 -38.62 -5.11 -7.95
N ALA A 42 -37.36 -4.84 -8.22
CA ALA A 42 -36.35 -4.68 -7.19
C ALA A 42 -36.64 -3.39 -6.40
N GLU A 43 -36.82 -3.49 -5.10
CA GLU A 43 -36.67 -2.36 -4.18
C GLU A 43 -35.23 -1.86 -4.29
N ALA A 44 -35.09 -0.53 -4.34
CA ALA A 44 -33.80 0.13 -4.46
C ALA A 44 -32.95 -0.17 -3.21
N ASP A 45 -31.95 -1.02 -3.36
CA ASP A 45 -30.91 -1.20 -2.34
C ASP A 45 -30.14 0.12 -2.15
N ALA A 46 -29.88 0.44 -0.89
CA ALA A 46 -29.14 1.62 -0.52
C ALA A 46 -27.80 1.68 -1.26
N LEU A 47 -27.49 2.83 -1.83
CA LEU A 47 -26.19 3.10 -2.46
C LEU A 47 -25.05 2.67 -1.55
N PRO A 48 -24.01 2.03 -2.08
CA PRO A 48 -22.80 1.74 -1.29
C PRO A 48 -22.29 3.02 -0.66
N ASP A 49 -22.01 2.95 0.63
CA ASP A 49 -21.50 4.07 1.40
C ASP A 49 -20.09 4.44 0.91
N PHE A 50 -19.99 5.52 0.14
CA PHE A 50 -18.72 6.05 -0.37
C PHE A 50 -17.87 6.72 0.72
N SER A 51 -18.29 6.69 1.99
CA SER A 51 -17.52 7.23 3.10
C SER A 51 -16.13 6.56 3.22
N ASP A 52 -15.99 5.30 2.80
CA ASP A 52 -14.70 4.60 2.79
C ASP A 52 -13.75 5.04 1.65
N VAL A 53 -14.28 5.62 0.58
CA VAL A 53 -13.45 6.18 -0.51
C VAL A 53 -12.94 7.59 -0.17
N LEU A 54 -13.66 8.27 0.70
CA LEU A 54 -13.31 9.62 1.17
C LEU A 54 -12.65 9.60 2.55
N SER A 55 -12.73 8.50 3.29
CA SER A 55 -11.90 8.30 4.45
C SER A 55 -10.48 8.04 3.93
N THR A 56 -9.66 9.07 3.93
CA THR A 56 -8.24 8.87 4.17
C THR A 56 -8.19 8.07 5.47
N LYS A 57 -8.14 6.73 5.38
CA LYS A 57 -7.68 5.95 6.53
C LYS A 57 -6.42 6.66 6.97
N PRO A 58 -6.31 7.07 8.23
CA PRO A 58 -5.05 7.55 8.71
C PRO A 58 -4.08 6.42 8.35
N VAL A 59 -3.17 6.71 7.43
CA VAL A 59 -2.05 5.82 7.18
C VAL A 59 -1.46 5.66 8.55
N SER A 60 -1.64 4.49 9.12
CA SER A 60 -0.94 4.13 10.34
C SER A 60 0.49 4.56 10.08
N ALA A 61 1.00 5.49 10.87
CA ALA A 61 2.35 5.99 10.74
C ALA A 61 3.33 4.87 11.12
N GLY A 62 3.41 3.96 10.24
CA GLY A 62 4.34 2.88 10.15
C GLY A 62 4.74 2.83 8.70
N SER A 63 5.84 3.42 8.33
CA SER A 63 6.36 3.51 6.99
C SER A 63 5.56 4.43 6.07
N GLY A 64 5.65 5.72 6.27
CA GLY A 64 4.90 6.38 5.33
C GLY A 64 5.48 7.52 4.65
N GLY A 65 6.37 7.57 3.92
CA GLY A 65 6.45 8.56 2.89
C GLY A 65 5.29 8.35 1.94
N VAL A 66 4.47 9.31 1.81
CA VAL A 66 3.61 9.42 0.67
C VAL A 66 4.58 9.58 -0.49
N GLU A 67 4.74 8.54 -1.33
CA GLU A 67 5.18 8.81 -2.70
C GLU A 67 4.40 10.03 -3.14
N PRO A 68 4.97 10.97 -3.92
CA PRO A 68 4.17 11.77 -4.77
C PRO A 68 3.52 10.78 -5.73
N VAL A 69 2.53 10.11 -5.24
CA VAL A 69 1.66 9.31 -6.02
C VAL A 69 1.08 10.34 -6.96
N LEU A 70 1.65 10.44 -8.16
CA LEU A 70 0.79 10.68 -9.28
C LEU A 70 -0.39 9.78 -8.97
N PRO A 71 -1.60 10.33 -8.72
CA PRO A 71 -2.66 9.50 -8.21
C PRO A 71 -2.71 8.30 -9.13
N GLU A 72 -2.08 7.23 -8.68
CA GLU A 72 -2.48 5.94 -9.11
C GLU A 72 -3.94 5.99 -8.76
N VAL A 73 -4.79 5.97 -9.75
CA VAL A 73 -6.18 5.70 -9.53
C VAL A 73 -6.12 4.41 -8.73
N GLU A 74 -6.25 4.55 -7.41
CA GLU A 74 -6.43 3.38 -6.58
C GLU A 74 -7.60 2.67 -7.26
N THR A 75 -7.25 1.66 -8.04
CA THR A 75 -8.24 0.66 -8.39
C THR A 75 -8.66 0.17 -7.03
N THR A 76 -9.79 0.67 -6.58
CA THR A 76 -10.39 0.36 -5.30
C THR A 76 -10.41 -1.14 -5.19
N GLU A 77 -9.43 -1.69 -4.49
CA GLU A 77 -9.31 -3.12 -4.22
C GLU A 77 -10.44 -3.64 -3.32
N ASN A 78 -11.42 -2.82 -3.02
CA ASN A 78 -12.62 -3.22 -2.28
C ASN A 78 -13.86 -2.60 -2.91
N THR A 79 -14.13 -2.93 -4.16
CA THR A 79 -15.52 -2.99 -4.55
C THR A 79 -16.05 -4.30 -3.95
N GLU A 80 -16.62 -4.25 -2.75
CA GLU A 80 -17.60 -5.24 -2.38
C GLU A 80 -18.57 -5.29 -3.55
N ILE A 81 -18.61 -6.42 -4.23
CA ILE A 81 -19.62 -6.68 -5.23
C ILE A 81 -20.93 -6.59 -4.47
N ALA A 82 -21.68 -5.51 -4.68
CA ALA A 82 -23.07 -5.45 -4.29
C ALA A 82 -23.77 -6.57 -5.09
N THR A 83 -23.73 -7.78 -4.54
CA THR A 83 -24.45 -8.94 -5.04
C THR A 83 -25.91 -8.72 -4.71
N GLY A 84 -26.64 -8.18 -5.66
CA GLY A 84 -28.07 -8.40 -5.68
C GLY A 84 -28.32 -9.92 -5.64
N LYS A 85 -28.94 -10.36 -4.58
CA LYS A 85 -29.29 -11.74 -4.18
C LYS A 85 -28.14 -12.61 -3.70
N THR A 86 -28.10 -12.77 -2.41
CA THR A 86 -27.44 -13.86 -1.69
C THR A 86 -27.91 -15.22 -2.23
N VAL A 87 -27.24 -15.75 -3.21
CA VAL A 87 -27.27 -17.18 -3.45
C VAL A 87 -26.28 -17.78 -2.46
N THR A 88 -26.77 -18.26 -1.35
CA THR A 88 -26.02 -19.04 -0.36
C THR A 88 -25.61 -20.37 -0.96
N THR A 89 -24.50 -20.37 -1.69
CA THR A 89 -23.78 -21.60 -1.99
C THR A 89 -22.39 -21.48 -1.39
N ASP A 90 -22.14 -22.21 -0.35
CA ASP A 90 -20.91 -22.29 0.48
C ASP A 90 -19.62 -22.67 -0.29
N LYS A 91 -19.61 -22.60 -1.61
CA LYS A 91 -18.53 -23.09 -2.46
C LYS A 91 -18.17 -22.20 -3.65
N SER A 92 -18.62 -20.95 -3.69
CA SER A 92 -18.34 -20.07 -4.84
C SER A 92 -16.90 -19.63 -4.86
N VAL A 93 -16.18 -19.98 -5.90
CA VAL A 93 -14.88 -19.41 -6.26
C VAL A 93 -15.15 -18.33 -7.31
N TYR A 94 -14.60 -17.16 -7.10
CA TYR A 94 -14.70 -16.02 -8.01
C TYR A 94 -13.36 -15.79 -8.68
N ALA A 95 -13.40 -15.37 -9.92
CA ALA A 95 -12.22 -14.91 -10.62
C ALA A 95 -12.51 -13.59 -11.32
N GLU A 96 -11.55 -12.70 -11.28
CA GLU A 96 -11.55 -11.47 -12.08
C GLU A 96 -10.22 -11.31 -12.78
N GLY A 97 -10.28 -10.71 -13.95
CA GLY A 97 -9.11 -10.40 -14.75
C GLY A 97 -9.19 -8.99 -15.31
N LEU A 98 -8.06 -8.32 -15.42
CA LEU A 98 -7.88 -7.05 -16.10
C LEU A 98 -6.76 -7.21 -17.11
N LEU A 99 -6.98 -6.74 -18.34
CA LEU A 99 -5.94 -6.77 -19.35
C LEU A 99 -6.08 -5.55 -20.26
N GLY A 100 -4.97 -4.94 -20.58
CA GLY A 100 -4.95 -3.86 -21.57
C GLY A 100 -3.61 -3.19 -21.72
N GLY A 101 -3.63 -2.07 -22.39
CA GLY A 101 -2.43 -1.30 -22.66
C GLY A 101 -2.75 0.09 -23.14
N GLY A 102 -1.72 0.83 -23.50
CA GLY A 102 -1.91 2.22 -23.90
C GLY A 102 -0.65 2.92 -24.35
N TYR A 103 -0.76 4.23 -24.40
CA TYR A 103 0.33 5.14 -24.72
C TYR A 103 0.91 5.75 -23.41
N PRO A 104 2.23 5.94 -23.28
CA PRO A 104 3.29 5.45 -24.17
C PRO A 104 3.58 3.97 -23.88
N THR A 105 3.43 3.08 -24.79
CA THR A 105 3.78 1.64 -24.72
C THR A 105 3.56 0.99 -23.34
N LEU A 106 2.35 1.21 -22.78
CA LEU A 106 1.95 0.67 -21.47
C LEU A 106 1.31 -0.70 -21.66
N PHE A 107 1.60 -1.59 -20.72
CA PHE A 107 0.89 -2.87 -20.60
C PHE A 107 0.51 -3.09 -19.13
N LYS A 108 -0.75 -3.45 -18.90
CA LYS A 108 -1.29 -3.77 -17.58
C LYS A 108 -2.10 -5.05 -17.62
N GLY A 109 -1.87 -5.93 -16.66
CA GLY A 109 -2.61 -7.18 -16.54
C GLY A 109 -2.71 -7.61 -15.09
N ASP A 110 -3.94 -7.92 -14.63
CA ASP A 110 -4.22 -8.42 -13.29
C ASP A 110 -5.13 -9.64 -13.38
N ILE A 111 -4.89 -10.62 -12.55
CA ILE A 111 -5.73 -11.81 -12.38
C ILE A 111 -5.88 -12.06 -10.88
N SER A 112 -7.11 -12.17 -10.41
CA SER A 112 -7.41 -12.57 -9.03
C SER A 112 -8.38 -13.74 -9.01
N VAL A 113 -8.07 -14.75 -8.21
CA VAL A 113 -8.96 -15.89 -7.93
C VAL A 113 -9.13 -15.99 -6.43
N PHE A 114 -10.37 -15.97 -5.95
CA PHE A 114 -10.61 -15.91 -4.51
C PHE A 114 -11.91 -16.61 -4.10
N ARG A 115 -11.95 -17.02 -2.84
CA ARG A 115 -13.14 -17.46 -2.13
C ARG A 115 -13.18 -16.78 -0.77
N ASN A 116 -14.17 -15.93 -0.54
CA ASN A 116 -14.28 -15.14 0.70
C ASN A 116 -15.21 -15.79 1.74
N VAL A 117 -15.95 -16.83 1.38
CA VAL A 117 -16.94 -17.51 2.24
C VAL A 117 -16.49 -18.90 2.63
N GLY A 118 -17.02 -19.39 3.76
CA GLY A 118 -16.73 -20.71 4.30
C GLY A 118 -15.56 -20.73 5.28
N GLU A 119 -15.25 -21.93 5.80
CA GLU A 119 -14.20 -22.11 6.82
C GLU A 119 -12.77 -21.92 6.31
N SER A 120 -12.57 -21.87 5.00
CA SER A 120 -11.26 -21.84 4.37
C SER A 120 -11.20 -20.86 3.18
N PRO A 121 -11.30 -19.55 3.42
CA PRO A 121 -11.11 -18.55 2.38
C PRO A 121 -9.69 -18.57 1.85
N PHE A 122 -9.55 -18.23 0.58
CA PHE A 122 -8.25 -18.09 -0.07
C PHE A 122 -8.28 -16.98 -1.13
N ARG A 123 -7.11 -16.41 -1.41
CA ARG A 123 -6.87 -15.46 -2.51
C ARG A 123 -5.58 -15.84 -3.23
N PHE A 124 -5.62 -15.79 -4.54
CA PHE A 124 -4.46 -15.75 -5.41
C PHE A 124 -4.58 -14.50 -6.27
N ALA A 125 -3.54 -13.72 -6.38
CA ALA A 125 -3.49 -12.55 -7.25
C ALA A 125 -2.16 -12.51 -8.01
N LEU A 126 -2.23 -12.12 -9.28
CA LEU A 126 -1.09 -11.78 -10.13
C LEU A 126 -1.37 -10.41 -10.72
N SER A 127 -0.43 -9.49 -10.58
CA SER A 127 -0.48 -8.19 -11.24
C SER A 127 0.80 -7.91 -12.01
N HIS A 128 0.65 -7.22 -13.13
CA HIS A 128 1.76 -6.76 -13.96
C HIS A 128 1.46 -5.38 -14.51
N ASP A 129 2.39 -4.46 -14.34
CA ASP A 129 2.37 -3.11 -14.91
C ASP A 129 3.74 -2.81 -15.51
N SER A 130 3.79 -2.34 -16.73
CA SER A 130 5.05 -2.01 -17.39
C SER A 130 4.90 -0.89 -18.40
N ALA A 131 6.00 -0.14 -18.57
CA ALA A 131 6.17 0.85 -19.60
C ALA A 131 7.47 0.58 -20.35
N ALA A 132 7.43 0.63 -21.67
CA ALA A 132 8.57 0.40 -22.55
C ALA A 132 8.79 1.60 -23.47
N GLY A 133 9.44 2.62 -22.98
CA GLY A 133 9.62 3.92 -23.64
C GLY A 133 8.54 4.93 -23.23
N TYR A 134 8.97 6.08 -22.73
CA TYR A 134 8.12 7.21 -22.35
C TYR A 134 8.93 8.51 -22.41
N ALA A 135 8.27 9.66 -22.22
CA ALA A 135 8.91 10.98 -22.30
C ALA A 135 9.54 11.28 -23.66
N GLY A 136 9.07 10.65 -24.76
CA GLY A 136 9.68 10.80 -26.09
C GLY A 136 10.94 9.96 -26.31
N HIS A 137 11.35 9.16 -25.34
CA HIS A 137 12.54 8.31 -25.37
C HIS A 137 12.19 6.83 -25.54
N SER A 138 13.14 6.05 -26.05
CA SER A 138 12.98 4.63 -26.28
C SER A 138 13.32 3.78 -25.05
N PHE A 139 12.86 2.53 -25.05
CA PHE A 139 13.28 1.51 -24.09
C PHE A 139 14.82 1.34 -24.04
N THR A 140 15.48 1.41 -25.18
CA THR A 140 16.95 1.24 -25.29
C THR A 140 17.74 2.38 -24.63
N GLU A 141 17.11 3.51 -24.41
CA GLU A 141 17.68 4.65 -23.67
C GLU A 141 17.44 4.54 -22.16
N GLY A 142 16.89 3.41 -21.68
CA GLY A 142 16.60 3.18 -20.28
C GLY A 142 15.31 3.83 -19.78
N PHE A 143 14.42 4.31 -20.67
CA PHE A 143 13.10 4.81 -20.28
C PHE A 143 12.11 3.66 -20.21
N SER A 144 12.24 2.87 -19.17
CA SER A 144 11.37 1.72 -18.91
C SER A 144 11.20 1.50 -17.43
N ASP A 145 10.06 0.98 -17.06
CA ASP A 145 9.83 0.43 -15.73
C ASP A 145 8.90 -0.77 -15.81
N ARG A 146 8.98 -1.63 -14.83
CA ARG A 146 8.19 -2.85 -14.73
C ARG A 146 7.96 -3.21 -13.28
N LEU A 147 6.74 -3.53 -12.94
CA LEU A 147 6.36 -4.10 -11.66
C LEU A 147 5.53 -5.36 -11.91
N THR A 148 5.93 -6.49 -11.33
CA THR A 148 5.16 -7.74 -11.35
C THR A 148 5.02 -8.21 -9.92
N LYS A 149 3.81 -8.55 -9.50
CA LYS A 149 3.51 -9.01 -8.15
C LYS A 149 2.66 -10.28 -8.21
N ILE A 150 2.98 -11.25 -7.38
CA ILE A 150 2.21 -12.47 -7.15
C ILE A 150 1.91 -12.54 -5.66
N GLU A 151 0.66 -12.78 -5.30
CA GLU A 151 0.22 -12.92 -3.91
C GLU A 151 -0.61 -14.18 -3.75
N ILE A 152 -0.38 -14.89 -2.66
CA ILE A 152 -1.16 -16.05 -2.26
C ILE A 152 -1.48 -15.89 -0.78
N GLU A 153 -2.75 -16.07 -0.43
CA GLU A 153 -3.18 -16.08 0.96
C GLU A 153 -4.24 -17.16 1.15
N LYS A 154 -4.14 -17.88 2.25
CA LYS A 154 -5.13 -18.86 2.70
C LYS A 154 -5.32 -18.72 4.18
N SER A 155 -6.58 -18.72 4.62
CA SER A 155 -6.92 -18.77 6.03
C SER A 155 -7.91 -19.91 6.32
N TYR A 156 -7.99 -20.26 7.58
CA TYR A 156 -8.89 -21.28 8.07
C TYR A 156 -9.38 -20.92 9.45
N LYS A 157 -10.70 -21.04 9.67
CA LYS A 157 -11.31 -20.83 10.96
C LYS A 157 -12.24 -22.00 11.25
N LYS A 158 -11.99 -22.68 12.36
CA LYS A 158 -12.89 -23.73 12.85
C LYS A 158 -13.01 -23.64 14.36
N ASN A 159 -14.23 -23.46 14.84
CA ASN A 159 -14.48 -23.19 16.24
C ASN A 159 -13.61 -22.02 16.75
N ASN A 160 -12.80 -22.28 17.75
CA ASN A 160 -11.94 -21.31 18.42
C ASN A 160 -10.52 -21.23 17.80
N PHE A 161 -10.21 -22.07 16.83
CA PHE A 161 -8.91 -22.12 16.20
C PHE A 161 -8.91 -21.38 14.87
N THR A 162 -7.90 -20.53 14.65
CA THR A 162 -7.67 -19.81 13.41
C THR A 162 -6.22 -19.99 12.97
N TRP A 163 -6.00 -20.13 11.68
CA TRP A 163 -4.68 -19.97 11.11
C TRP A 163 -4.77 -19.27 9.75
N SER A 164 -3.72 -18.57 9.40
CA SER A 164 -3.52 -18.06 8.04
C SER A 164 -2.07 -18.25 7.62
N ALA A 165 -1.89 -18.45 6.34
CA ALA A 165 -0.58 -18.47 5.71
C ALA A 165 -0.67 -17.73 4.38
N GLY A 166 0.36 -16.94 4.07
CA GLY A 166 0.41 -16.17 2.84
C GLY A 166 1.84 -15.95 2.40
N GLY A 167 1.99 -15.56 1.17
CA GLY A 167 3.26 -15.16 0.61
C GLY A 167 3.08 -14.27 -0.59
N SER A 168 4.08 -13.46 -0.88
CA SER A 168 4.13 -12.65 -2.08
C SER A 168 5.53 -12.68 -2.69
N TYR A 169 5.55 -12.53 -4.00
CA TYR A 169 6.75 -12.23 -4.77
C TYR A 169 6.50 -10.96 -5.56
N GLN A 170 7.42 -10.03 -5.48
CA GLN A 170 7.41 -8.80 -6.26
C GLN A 170 8.74 -8.63 -6.95
N THR A 171 8.73 -8.31 -8.23
CA THR A 171 9.90 -7.88 -8.99
C THR A 171 9.62 -6.52 -9.61
N ALA A 172 10.50 -5.57 -9.37
CA ALA A 172 10.49 -4.25 -9.97
C ALA A 172 11.79 -4.04 -10.75
N ALA A 173 11.70 -3.31 -11.85
CA ALA A 173 12.86 -2.90 -12.63
C ALA A 173 12.66 -1.47 -13.12
N ASP A 174 13.61 -0.60 -12.80
CA ASP A 174 13.60 0.81 -13.19
C ASP A 174 14.78 1.09 -14.12
N GLY A 175 14.50 1.69 -15.26
CA GLY A 175 15.52 2.09 -16.22
C GLY A 175 16.21 3.39 -15.86
N LEU A 176 17.54 3.46 -15.98
CA LEU A 176 18.36 4.60 -15.57
C LEU A 176 18.28 5.80 -16.53
N GLN A 177 17.38 5.80 -17.50
CA GLN A 177 16.99 6.96 -18.34
C GLN A 177 18.17 7.70 -18.97
N GLY A 178 19.10 6.96 -19.59
CA GLY A 178 20.29 7.54 -20.19
C GLY A 178 21.41 7.93 -19.20
N ASN A 179 21.13 7.88 -17.89
CA ASN A 179 22.17 8.01 -16.86
C ASN A 179 22.90 6.68 -16.70
N VAL A 180 23.65 6.30 -17.73
CA VAL A 180 24.25 4.99 -17.86
C VAL A 180 25.60 4.97 -17.17
N MET A 181 25.82 3.97 -16.32
CA MET A 181 27.14 3.73 -15.71
C MET A 181 28.08 3.09 -16.74
N SER A 182 29.09 3.82 -17.18
CA SER A 182 30.05 3.37 -18.20
C SER A 182 31.22 2.55 -17.66
N ASP A 183 31.43 2.52 -16.36
CA ASP A 183 32.61 1.89 -15.72
C ASP A 183 32.43 0.39 -15.46
N VAL A 184 31.80 -0.32 -16.40
CA VAL A 184 31.62 -1.78 -16.29
C VAL A 184 32.83 -2.46 -16.92
N SER A 185 33.44 -3.39 -16.20
CA SER A 185 34.61 -4.18 -16.65
C SER A 185 34.43 -4.90 -18.02
N ASP A 186 33.18 -5.08 -18.45
CA ASP A 186 32.83 -5.78 -19.69
C ASP A 186 32.40 -4.85 -20.83
N GLY A 187 32.55 -3.53 -20.68
CA GLY A 187 32.26 -2.55 -21.73
C GLY A 187 30.80 -2.31 -22.07
N PHE A 188 29.87 -2.91 -21.31
CA PHE A 188 28.43 -2.71 -21.51
C PHE A 188 27.84 -1.86 -20.36
N PRO A 189 27.10 -0.81 -20.69
CA PRO A 189 26.53 0.06 -19.68
C PRO A 189 25.42 -0.65 -18.85
N VAL A 190 25.33 -0.35 -17.55
CA VAL A 190 24.19 -0.70 -16.72
C VAL A 190 23.03 0.20 -17.08
N SER A 191 21.90 -0.37 -17.43
CA SER A 191 20.71 0.38 -17.86
C SER A 191 19.47 0.14 -17.01
N LEU A 192 19.44 -0.95 -16.22
CA LEU A 192 18.34 -1.35 -15.37
C LEU A 192 18.79 -1.61 -13.94
N PHE A 193 17.96 -1.18 -13.02
CA PHE A 193 18.09 -1.39 -11.60
C PHE A 193 16.92 -2.24 -11.12
N ASN A 194 17.21 -3.42 -10.57
CA ASN A 194 16.22 -4.44 -10.27
C ASN A 194 16.09 -4.65 -8.77
N HIS A 195 14.85 -4.87 -8.33
CA HIS A 195 14.47 -5.16 -6.96
C HIS A 195 13.57 -6.39 -6.92
N ASP A 196 13.96 -7.43 -6.21
CA ASP A 196 13.16 -8.62 -5.98
C ASP A 196 12.83 -8.73 -4.50
N THR A 197 11.56 -8.84 -4.16
CA THR A 197 11.09 -9.03 -2.79
C THR A 197 10.29 -10.31 -2.70
N TYR A 198 10.60 -11.14 -1.71
CA TYR A 198 9.87 -12.36 -1.37
C TYR A 198 9.40 -12.23 0.07
N ASN A 199 8.12 -12.39 0.29
CA ASN A 199 7.52 -12.36 1.62
C ASN A 199 6.81 -13.68 1.89
N ALA A 200 6.95 -14.22 3.09
CA ALA A 200 6.11 -15.30 3.59
C ALA A 200 5.68 -14.98 5.01
N LYS A 201 4.40 -15.15 5.30
CA LYS A 201 3.83 -14.90 6.63
C LYS A 201 2.91 -16.03 7.06
N GLY A 202 2.89 -16.29 8.36
CA GLY A 202 2.00 -17.25 8.98
C GLY A 202 1.47 -16.73 10.30
N LYS A 203 0.24 -17.08 10.61
CA LYS A 203 -0.46 -16.69 11.83
C LYS A 203 -1.25 -17.85 12.37
N ILE A 204 -1.21 -18.06 13.68
CA ILE A 204 -2.01 -19.05 14.39
C ILE A 204 -2.67 -18.35 15.57
N GLY A 205 -3.94 -18.63 15.83
CA GLY A 205 -4.67 -18.04 16.95
C GLY A 205 -5.66 -19.03 17.57
N TYR A 206 -5.89 -18.84 18.86
CA TYR A 206 -6.88 -19.59 19.61
C TYR A 206 -7.68 -18.65 20.52
N GLU A 207 -9.01 -18.76 20.44
CA GLU A 207 -9.96 -18.01 21.26
C GLU A 207 -10.54 -18.88 22.35
N PHE A 208 -10.38 -18.49 23.60
CA PHE A 208 -10.95 -19.18 24.76
C PHE A 208 -12.37 -18.68 25.04
N SER A 209 -13.19 -19.53 25.65
CA SER A 209 -14.63 -19.24 25.91
C SER A 209 -14.89 -18.04 26.83
N ASN A 210 -13.89 -17.55 27.56
CA ASN A 210 -13.98 -16.46 28.53
C ASN A 210 -13.44 -15.11 28.00
N GLY A 211 -13.33 -14.95 26.67
CA GLY A 211 -12.86 -13.71 26.03
C GLY A 211 -11.33 -13.58 25.95
N PHE A 212 -10.60 -14.58 26.39
CA PHE A 212 -9.15 -14.62 26.16
C PHE A 212 -8.83 -15.10 24.76
N TYR A 213 -7.79 -14.53 24.20
CA TYR A 213 -7.30 -14.86 22.87
C TYR A 213 -5.75 -14.88 22.90
N THR A 214 -5.15 -15.89 22.30
CA THR A 214 -3.71 -15.99 22.15
C THR A 214 -3.34 -16.32 20.72
N GLY A 215 -2.18 -15.89 20.28
CA GLY A 215 -1.69 -16.22 18.95
C GLY A 215 -0.20 -16.01 18.79
N PHE A 216 0.26 -16.53 17.69
CA PHE A 216 1.64 -16.43 17.23
C PHE A 216 1.61 -16.06 15.74
N ASP A 217 2.40 -15.05 15.39
CA ASP A 217 2.60 -14.58 14.01
C ASP A 217 4.10 -14.69 13.69
N ALA A 218 4.42 -15.04 12.46
CA ALA A 218 5.80 -15.00 11.98
C ALA A 218 5.81 -14.55 10.52
N GLY A 219 6.73 -13.66 10.19
CA GLY A 219 7.02 -13.18 8.85
C GLY A 219 8.48 -13.40 8.50
N VAL A 220 8.76 -13.62 7.23
CA VAL A 220 10.11 -13.59 6.67
C VAL A 220 10.06 -12.85 5.35
N ASP A 221 10.94 -11.88 5.20
CA ASP A 221 11.17 -11.11 3.99
C ASP A 221 12.56 -11.39 3.45
N PHE A 222 12.65 -11.66 2.15
CA PHE A 222 13.92 -11.67 1.43
C PHE A 222 13.88 -10.56 0.39
N TYR A 223 14.92 -9.77 0.37
CA TYR A 223 15.10 -8.68 -0.57
C TYR A 223 16.41 -8.85 -1.33
N ASN A 224 16.35 -8.66 -2.64
CA ASN A 224 17.52 -8.71 -3.50
C ASN A 224 17.51 -7.51 -4.46
N ARG A 225 18.59 -6.73 -4.43
CA ARG A 225 18.82 -5.60 -5.33
C ARG A 225 20.03 -5.87 -6.20
N TYR A 226 19.90 -5.65 -7.49
CA TYR A 226 21.00 -5.87 -8.43
C TYR A 226 20.87 -5.02 -9.70
N ALA A 227 21.98 -4.71 -10.33
CA ALA A 227 22.01 -4.13 -11.67
C ALA A 227 21.89 -5.23 -12.74
N ASP A 228 21.39 -4.90 -13.92
CA ASP A 228 21.23 -5.82 -15.06
C ASP A 228 22.57 -6.43 -15.53
N LYS A 229 23.69 -5.81 -15.19
CA LYS A 229 25.04 -6.32 -15.39
C LYS A 229 25.87 -6.17 -14.12
N LYS A 230 26.84 -7.06 -13.95
CA LYS A 230 27.75 -6.98 -12.82
C LYS A 230 28.59 -5.71 -12.92
N CYS A 231 28.31 -4.77 -12.05
CA CYS A 231 29.07 -3.56 -11.84
C CYS A 231 29.50 -3.49 -10.37
N ASN A 232 30.76 -3.16 -10.11
CA ASN A 232 31.19 -2.92 -8.74
C ASN A 232 30.69 -1.56 -8.20
N CYS A 233 30.07 -0.78 -9.06
CA CYS A 233 29.52 0.54 -8.74
C CYS A 233 28.13 0.44 -8.06
N ILE A 234 27.37 -0.65 -8.29
CA ILE A 234 26.14 -0.96 -7.59
C ILE A 234 26.30 -2.32 -6.91
N PRO A 235 26.51 -2.37 -5.61
CA PRO A 235 26.63 -3.63 -4.91
C PRO A 235 25.32 -4.41 -4.98
N THR A 236 25.43 -5.69 -5.34
CA THR A 236 24.30 -6.62 -5.19
C THR A 236 24.03 -6.83 -3.71
N ILE A 237 22.84 -6.54 -3.25
CA ILE A 237 22.40 -6.75 -1.88
C ILE A 237 21.44 -7.94 -1.85
N ALA A 238 21.64 -8.82 -0.91
CA ALA A 238 20.69 -9.88 -0.57
C ALA A 238 20.47 -9.84 0.94
N TYR A 239 19.28 -9.43 1.35
CA TYR A 239 18.93 -9.17 2.74
C TYR A 239 17.72 -10.02 3.19
N MET A 240 17.70 -10.43 4.45
CA MET A 240 16.58 -11.14 5.05
C MET A 240 16.18 -10.50 6.36
N ASP A 241 14.88 -10.31 6.55
CA ASP A 241 14.26 -10.02 7.84
C ASP A 241 13.42 -11.22 8.30
N LEU A 242 13.46 -11.53 9.58
CA LEU A 242 12.62 -12.54 10.24
C LEU A 242 11.92 -11.89 11.44
N GLU A 243 10.59 -11.97 11.52
CA GLU A 243 9.78 -11.23 12.47
C GLU A 243 8.73 -12.12 13.16
N PRO A 244 9.13 -12.93 14.16
CA PRO A 244 8.18 -13.64 15.00
C PRO A 244 7.56 -12.72 16.05
N SER A 245 6.28 -12.94 16.35
CA SER A 245 5.60 -12.30 17.47
C SER A 245 4.59 -13.23 18.14
N ALA A 246 4.40 -13.05 19.43
CA ALA A 246 3.40 -13.77 20.21
C ALA A 246 2.58 -12.75 21.00
N TYR A 247 1.29 -13.00 21.11
CA TYR A 247 0.40 -12.11 21.82
C TYR A 247 -0.64 -12.87 22.64
N PHE A 248 -1.08 -12.20 23.71
CA PHE A 248 -2.15 -12.62 24.58
C PHE A 248 -3.08 -11.44 24.81
N ARG A 249 -4.38 -11.62 24.59
CA ARG A 249 -5.39 -10.56 24.67
C ARG A 249 -6.60 -11.02 25.47
N TRP A 250 -7.28 -10.09 26.08
CA TRP A 250 -8.58 -10.31 26.72
C TRP A 250 -9.57 -9.25 26.27
N LYS A 251 -10.78 -9.70 25.93
CA LYS A 251 -11.93 -8.86 25.56
C LYS A 251 -13.12 -9.13 26.47
N GLY A 252 -13.67 -8.07 27.06
CA GLY A 252 -14.88 -8.20 27.87
C GLY A 252 -15.36 -6.86 28.43
N HIS A 253 -16.66 -6.70 28.56
CA HIS A 253 -17.28 -5.52 29.19
C HIS A 253 -16.82 -4.16 28.62
N GLY A 254 -16.61 -4.08 27.31
CA GLY A 254 -16.12 -2.86 26.66
C GLY A 254 -14.59 -2.65 26.77
N PHE A 255 -13.88 -3.53 27.46
CA PHE A 255 -12.41 -3.51 27.53
C PHE A 255 -11.81 -4.47 26.50
N ASP A 256 -10.68 -4.08 25.93
CA ASP A 256 -9.79 -4.90 25.14
C ASP A 256 -8.37 -4.58 25.62
N THR A 257 -7.65 -5.58 26.12
CA THR A 257 -6.28 -5.40 26.63
C THR A 257 -5.39 -6.53 26.17
N GLY A 258 -4.12 -6.24 25.94
CA GLY A 258 -3.19 -7.22 25.42
C GLY A 258 -1.76 -6.98 25.83
N ILE A 259 -1.00 -8.05 25.70
CA ILE A 259 0.47 -8.07 25.78
C ILE A 259 0.98 -8.70 24.50
N THR A 260 2.00 -8.09 23.91
CA THR A 260 2.67 -8.59 22.70
C THR A 260 4.17 -8.63 22.94
N VAL A 261 4.79 -9.70 22.52
CA VAL A 261 6.25 -9.85 22.46
C VAL A 261 6.60 -10.07 21.00
N ALA A 262 7.42 -9.21 20.44
CA ALA A 262 7.88 -9.30 19.07
C ALA A 262 9.40 -9.29 19.02
N TYR A 263 9.96 -9.98 18.04
CA TYR A 263 11.38 -9.99 17.76
C TYR A 263 11.60 -9.79 16.26
N SER A 264 12.60 -9.02 15.89
CA SER A 264 13.01 -8.83 14.51
C SER A 264 14.50 -9.10 14.38
N PHE A 265 14.86 -9.91 13.40
CA PHE A 265 16.22 -10.26 13.06
C PHE A 265 16.45 -9.96 11.58
N GLY A 266 17.41 -9.11 11.28
CA GLY A 266 17.80 -8.77 9.92
C GLY A 266 19.25 -9.11 9.65
N THR A 267 19.55 -9.67 8.47
CA THR A 267 20.93 -9.99 8.07
C THR A 267 21.12 -9.95 6.57
N GLU A 268 22.32 -9.60 6.16
CA GLU A 268 22.75 -9.58 4.77
C GLU A 268 23.58 -10.82 4.43
N PHE A 269 23.50 -11.27 3.16
CA PHE A 269 24.20 -12.46 2.68
C PHE A 269 25.19 -12.20 1.53
N ALA A 270 25.17 -11.01 0.91
CA ALA A 270 25.92 -10.77 -0.32
C ALA A 270 27.19 -9.94 -0.12
N THR A 271 27.15 -8.97 0.77
CA THR A 271 28.27 -8.06 1.10
C THR A 271 28.35 -7.91 2.61
N ASP A 272 29.43 -7.36 3.13
CA ASP A 272 29.55 -7.06 4.56
C ASP A 272 29.11 -5.60 4.86
N CYS A 273 28.30 -5.00 3.99
CA CYS A 273 27.87 -3.59 4.12
C CYS A 273 26.85 -3.40 5.24
N PHE A 274 25.99 -4.41 5.48
CA PHE A 274 24.95 -4.38 6.49
C PHE A 274 25.33 -5.33 7.64
N GLY A 275 25.42 -4.80 8.82
CA GLY A 275 25.54 -5.61 10.01
C GLY A 275 24.28 -6.43 10.28
N THR A 276 24.37 -7.37 11.20
CA THR A 276 23.22 -8.10 11.72
C THR A 276 22.41 -7.22 12.64
N GLY A 277 21.12 -7.07 12.36
CA GLY A 277 20.17 -6.30 13.17
C GLY A 277 19.36 -7.18 14.11
N HIS A 278 19.23 -6.75 15.35
CA HIS A 278 18.38 -7.38 16.36
C HIS A 278 17.49 -6.35 17.03
N ARG A 279 16.20 -6.65 17.13
CA ARG A 279 15.22 -5.82 17.82
C ARG A 279 14.23 -6.70 18.57
N ALA A 280 14.01 -6.41 19.83
CA ALA A 280 12.93 -7.02 20.60
C ALA A 280 12.00 -5.94 21.13
N GLU A 281 10.70 -6.18 21.07
CA GLU A 281 9.67 -5.29 21.59
C GLU A 281 8.77 -6.04 22.56
N PHE A 282 8.53 -5.43 23.72
CA PHE A 282 7.56 -5.86 24.71
C PHE A 282 6.50 -4.77 24.81
N ALA A 283 5.29 -5.04 24.38
CA ALA A 283 4.22 -4.06 24.34
C ALA A 283 3.04 -4.50 25.20
N ALA A 284 2.39 -3.52 25.84
CA ALA A 284 1.11 -3.68 26.50
C ALA A 284 0.14 -2.63 25.98
N ASP A 285 -1.11 -3.02 25.77
CA ASP A 285 -2.16 -2.12 25.31
C ASP A 285 -3.43 -2.31 26.13
N LEU A 286 -4.17 -1.22 26.26
CA LEU A 286 -5.48 -1.16 26.92
C LEU A 286 -6.40 -0.25 26.11
N GLN A 287 -7.60 -0.74 25.84
CA GLN A 287 -8.66 0.02 25.23
C GLN A 287 -9.95 -0.17 26.03
N TRP A 288 -10.68 0.92 26.22
CA TRP A 288 -12.06 0.89 26.70
C TRP A 288 -12.96 1.60 25.68
N GLN A 289 -14.10 1.00 25.39
CA GLN A 289 -15.02 1.47 24.37
C GLN A 289 -16.46 1.33 24.81
N ASN A 290 -17.27 2.35 24.51
CA ASN A 290 -18.72 2.31 24.51
C ASN A 290 -19.26 2.90 23.19
N ASP A 291 -20.59 3.12 23.09
CA ASP A 291 -21.24 3.61 21.85
C ASP A 291 -20.81 5.01 21.41
N LEU A 292 -20.26 5.82 22.30
CA LEU A 292 -19.92 7.23 22.05
C LEU A 292 -18.43 7.50 22.14
N LEU A 293 -17.70 6.72 22.90
CA LEU A 293 -16.34 7.01 23.30
C LEU A 293 -15.47 5.76 23.29
N ARG A 294 -14.27 5.89 22.75
CA ARG A 294 -13.18 4.93 22.85
C ARG A 294 -11.97 5.65 23.45
N VAL A 295 -11.40 5.11 24.51
CA VAL A 295 -10.14 5.55 25.09
C VAL A 295 -9.15 4.42 24.98
N PHE A 296 -7.95 4.71 24.53
CA PHE A 296 -6.93 3.67 24.33
C PHE A 296 -5.54 4.18 24.70
N GLY A 297 -4.69 3.23 25.05
CA GLY A 297 -3.29 3.47 25.29
C GLY A 297 -2.47 2.23 24.97
N LYS A 298 -1.27 2.44 24.46
CA LYS A 298 -0.24 1.42 24.24
C LYS A 298 1.08 1.95 24.77
N ALA A 299 1.86 1.10 25.41
CA ALA A 299 3.25 1.40 25.74
C ALA A 299 4.10 0.19 25.43
N SER A 300 5.31 0.41 24.95
CA SER A 300 6.27 -0.66 24.69
C SER A 300 7.68 -0.30 25.15
N ALA A 301 8.49 -1.33 25.37
CA ALA A 301 9.93 -1.23 25.54
C ALA A 301 10.61 -1.91 24.36
N VAL A 302 11.45 -1.16 23.65
CA VAL A 302 12.18 -1.64 22.48
C VAL A 302 13.66 -1.67 22.85
N VAL A 303 14.29 -2.83 22.63
CA VAL A 303 15.72 -3.07 22.83
C VAL A 303 16.34 -3.65 21.57
N GLY A 304 17.56 -3.27 21.26
CA GLY A 304 18.24 -3.77 20.04
C GLY A 304 19.56 -3.08 19.78
N ASN A 305 20.24 -3.51 18.73
CA ASN A 305 21.51 -2.92 18.31
C ASN A 305 21.36 -1.87 17.19
N GLN A 306 20.14 -1.41 16.90
CA GLN A 306 19.80 -0.45 15.85
C GLN A 306 19.10 0.81 16.41
N LEU A 307 19.42 1.18 17.64
CA LEU A 307 18.75 2.25 18.42
C LEU A 307 19.64 3.51 18.58
N ASN A 308 20.56 3.80 17.64
CA ASN A 308 21.44 4.97 17.68
C ASN A 308 22.06 5.20 19.08
N ASP A 309 22.78 4.18 19.60
CA ASP A 309 23.46 4.19 20.92
C ASP A 309 22.52 4.25 22.14
N LYS A 310 21.21 4.18 21.97
CA LYS A 310 20.28 4.07 23.11
C LYS A 310 20.13 2.60 23.51
N PRO A 311 20.27 2.25 24.80
CA PRO A 311 20.09 0.86 25.24
C PRO A 311 18.62 0.40 25.18
N VAL A 312 17.69 1.32 25.35
CA VAL A 312 16.24 1.09 25.35
C VAL A 312 15.54 2.36 24.91
N ILE A 313 14.48 2.21 24.13
CA ILE A 313 13.51 3.27 23.87
C ILE A 313 12.13 2.83 24.33
N VAL A 314 11.28 3.78 24.73
CA VAL A 314 9.95 3.51 25.29
C VAL A 314 8.89 4.25 24.47
N PRO A 315 8.49 3.71 23.31
CA PRO A 315 7.37 4.25 22.56
C PRO A 315 6.06 4.09 23.34
N PHE A 316 5.18 5.08 23.22
CA PHE A 316 3.84 5.00 23.78
C PHE A 316 2.85 5.81 22.96
N THR A 317 1.59 5.41 23.00
CA THR A 317 0.46 6.09 22.37
C THR A 317 -0.66 6.21 23.39
N VAL A 318 -1.30 7.36 23.44
CA VAL A 318 -2.58 7.55 24.15
C VAL A 318 -3.54 8.24 23.21
N GLY A 319 -4.82 7.87 23.26
CA GLY A 319 -5.80 8.48 22.38
C GLY A 319 -7.22 8.33 22.86
N ILE A 320 -8.06 9.16 22.25
CA ILE A 320 -9.49 9.23 22.50
C ILE A 320 -10.20 9.43 21.15
N ASP A 321 -11.15 8.55 20.87
CA ASP A 321 -12.08 8.69 19.74
C ASP A 321 -13.48 8.91 20.29
N SER A 322 -14.24 9.80 19.69
CA SER A 322 -15.63 10.00 20.06
C SER A 322 -16.52 10.16 18.84
N SER A 323 -17.78 9.76 19.00
CA SER A 323 -18.75 9.77 17.93
C SER A 323 -20.10 10.26 18.46
N PHE A 324 -20.41 11.54 18.26
CA PHE A 324 -21.62 12.17 18.78
C PHE A 324 -22.73 12.24 17.73
N PRO A 325 -23.96 11.82 18.05
CA PRO A 325 -25.08 11.95 17.12
C PRO A 325 -25.44 13.44 16.92
N VAL A 326 -25.70 13.81 15.67
CA VAL A 326 -26.11 15.16 15.31
C VAL A 326 -27.53 15.13 14.76
N TYR A 327 -28.46 15.77 15.45
CA TYR A 327 -29.88 15.70 15.16
C TYR A 327 -30.27 16.23 13.77
N PHE A 328 -29.57 17.24 13.26
CA PHE A 328 -29.93 17.87 11.98
C PHE A 328 -29.48 17.06 10.74
N ALA A 329 -28.59 16.10 10.87
CA ALA A 329 -28.04 15.33 9.76
C ALA A 329 -28.37 13.83 9.82
N ASN A 330 -28.96 13.36 10.92
CA ASN A 330 -29.12 11.95 11.23
C ASN A 330 -27.82 11.14 11.09
N ARG A 331 -26.69 11.79 11.35
CA ARG A 331 -25.31 11.28 11.24
C ARG A 331 -24.55 11.60 12.52
N ARG A 332 -23.30 11.14 12.63
CA ARG A 332 -22.46 11.38 13.81
C ARG A 332 -21.28 12.29 13.46
N VAL A 333 -20.94 13.19 14.35
CA VAL A 333 -19.67 13.92 14.34
C VAL A 333 -18.62 12.98 14.91
N GLY A 334 -17.53 12.77 14.18
CA GLY A 334 -16.36 12.03 14.61
C GLY A 334 -15.27 12.99 15.10
N LEU A 335 -14.70 12.69 16.25
CA LEU A 335 -13.53 13.38 16.79
C LEU A 335 -12.50 12.33 17.22
N SER A 336 -11.26 12.47 16.78
CA SER A 336 -10.13 11.65 17.21
C SER A 336 -8.97 12.53 17.64
N LEU A 337 -8.38 12.20 18.77
CA LEU A 337 -7.16 12.82 19.28
C LEU A 337 -6.22 11.71 19.75
N GLU A 338 -5.02 11.66 19.24
CA GLU A 338 -3.99 10.74 19.71
C GLU A 338 -2.62 11.41 19.73
N GLY A 339 -1.73 10.87 20.55
CA GLY A 339 -0.35 11.34 20.60
C GLY A 339 0.54 10.47 21.48
N GLY A 340 1.82 10.70 21.35
CA GLY A 340 2.84 9.95 22.08
C GLY A 340 4.19 9.93 21.40
N ILE A 341 4.90 8.83 21.55
CA ILE A 341 6.12 8.51 20.80
C ILE A 341 5.85 7.23 20.03
N GLN A 342 5.93 7.30 18.73
CA GLN A 342 5.95 6.12 17.86
C GLN A 342 7.38 5.70 17.56
N SER A 343 7.59 4.42 17.33
CA SER A 343 8.88 3.90 16.89
C SER A 343 8.68 2.69 15.99
N TYR A 344 9.44 2.62 14.92
CA TYR A 344 9.42 1.51 13.97
C TYR A 344 10.76 1.36 13.25
N LYS A 345 11.07 0.13 12.89
CA LYS A 345 12.22 -0.19 12.03
C LYS A 345 11.72 -0.24 10.58
N PRO A 346 12.22 0.63 9.69
CA PRO A 346 11.88 0.51 8.28
C PRO A 346 12.62 -0.69 7.65
N HIS A 347 11.94 -1.41 6.76
CA HIS A 347 12.60 -2.42 5.94
C HIS A 347 13.35 -1.76 4.77
N ILE A 348 14.54 -2.26 4.45
CA ILE A 348 15.37 -1.74 3.35
C ILE A 348 14.58 -1.72 2.04
N TRP A 349 13.87 -2.81 1.73
CA TRP A 349 13.07 -2.92 0.52
C TRP A 349 11.92 -1.89 0.45
N GLN A 350 11.33 -1.51 1.58
CA GLN A 350 10.32 -0.46 1.62
C GLN A 350 10.92 0.91 1.32
N LEU A 351 12.08 1.21 1.88
CA LEU A 351 12.77 2.48 1.63
C LEU A 351 13.18 2.62 0.16
N GLU A 352 13.79 1.59 -0.42
CA GLU A 352 14.25 1.64 -1.82
C GLU A 352 13.10 1.59 -2.82
N ASN A 353 11.99 0.93 -2.51
CA ASN A 353 10.77 1.00 -3.33
C ASN A 353 10.08 2.38 -3.22
N LYS A 354 10.11 3.00 -2.05
CA LYS A 354 9.55 4.34 -1.83
C LYS A 354 10.36 5.42 -2.57
N TYR A 355 11.68 5.35 -2.45
CA TYR A 355 12.59 6.31 -3.07
C TYR A 355 13.25 5.68 -4.29
N LYS A 356 12.54 5.67 -5.42
CA LYS A 356 13.08 5.16 -6.67
C LYS A 356 14.41 5.84 -7.02
N PHE A 357 15.27 5.12 -7.70
CA PHE A 357 16.63 5.58 -8.07
C PHE A 357 17.51 5.92 -6.87
N SER A 358 17.26 5.30 -5.74
CA SER A 358 18.05 5.50 -4.53
C SER A 358 18.49 4.16 -3.92
N GLU A 359 19.48 4.24 -3.05
CA GLU A 359 20.02 3.09 -2.37
C GLU A 359 20.34 3.41 -0.90
N ILE A 360 20.25 2.39 -0.07
CA ILE A 360 20.76 2.41 1.30
C ILE A 360 21.91 1.43 1.40
N ASN A 361 23.04 1.85 1.95
CA ASN A 361 24.28 1.06 2.02
C ASN A 361 24.71 0.74 3.46
N TYR A 362 23.79 0.82 4.42
CA TYR A 362 24.03 0.47 5.82
C TYR A 362 22.73 0.01 6.48
N THR A 363 22.86 -0.66 7.60
CA THR A 363 21.71 -1.17 8.35
C THR A 363 20.77 -0.05 8.73
N ALA A 364 19.51 -0.17 8.34
CA ALA A 364 18.47 0.80 8.71
C ALA A 364 18.25 0.78 10.22
N ALA A 365 18.53 1.91 10.86
CA ALA A 365 18.24 2.11 12.28
C ALA A 365 16.74 2.40 12.50
N GLU A 366 16.32 2.30 13.74
CA GLU A 366 14.96 2.65 14.18
C GLU A 366 14.65 4.11 13.82
N THR A 367 13.41 4.38 13.42
CA THR A 367 12.85 5.73 13.34
C THR A 367 11.95 5.94 14.54
N SER A 368 12.05 7.09 15.19
CA SER A 368 11.21 7.42 16.36
C SER A 368 10.77 8.87 16.33
N ASP A 369 9.49 9.11 16.56
CA ASP A 369 8.89 10.44 16.52
C ASP A 369 7.99 10.71 17.73
N TRP A 370 8.13 11.87 18.33
CA TRP A 370 7.01 12.51 19.02
C TRP A 370 5.94 12.81 17.99
N TYR A 371 4.71 12.45 18.26
CA TYR A 371 3.61 12.77 17.38
C TYR A 371 2.34 13.18 18.12
N GLY A 372 1.53 13.97 17.43
CA GLY A 372 0.18 14.30 17.82
C GLY A 372 -0.72 14.39 16.61
N LYS A 373 -1.91 13.78 16.68
CA LYS A 373 -2.90 13.77 15.60
C LYS A 373 -4.24 14.19 16.10
N PHE A 374 -4.89 15.05 15.35
CA PHE A 374 -6.27 15.47 15.55
C PHE A 374 -7.05 15.25 14.26
N ASN A 375 -8.19 14.56 14.36
CA ASN A 375 -9.09 14.37 13.23
C ASN A 375 -10.51 14.76 13.61
N LEU A 376 -11.19 15.46 12.70
CA LEU A 376 -12.56 15.92 12.85
C LEU A 376 -13.36 15.57 11.58
N THR A 377 -14.47 14.84 11.75
CA THR A 377 -15.43 14.55 10.68
C THR A 377 -16.76 15.21 11.01
N LEU A 378 -17.22 16.08 10.12
CA LEU A 378 -18.44 16.88 10.28
C LEU A 378 -19.45 16.54 9.18
N PRO A 379 -20.57 15.89 9.48
CA PRO A 379 -21.69 15.82 8.57
C PRO A 379 -22.44 17.14 8.58
N LEU A 380 -22.22 17.99 7.57
CA LEU A 380 -22.81 19.34 7.52
C LEU A 380 -24.29 19.32 7.15
N LYS A 381 -24.69 18.42 6.22
CA LYS A 381 -26.07 18.10 5.82
C LYS A 381 -26.11 16.67 5.29
N SER A 382 -27.28 16.15 4.96
CA SER A 382 -27.44 14.78 4.44
C SER A 382 -26.50 14.44 3.26
N ALA A 383 -26.16 15.43 2.44
CA ALA A 383 -25.32 15.27 1.25
C ALA A 383 -23.89 15.81 1.41
N PHE A 384 -23.56 16.51 2.51
CA PHE A 384 -22.26 17.14 2.71
C PHE A 384 -21.51 16.51 3.89
N THR A 385 -20.22 16.25 3.68
CA THR A 385 -19.29 15.81 4.74
C THR A 385 -18.01 16.63 4.66
N GLY A 386 -17.59 17.20 5.77
CA GLY A 386 -16.31 17.89 5.92
C GLY A 386 -15.37 17.10 6.81
N ASN A 387 -14.09 17.02 6.44
CA ASN A 387 -13.04 16.45 7.28
C ASN A 387 -11.92 17.47 7.45
N ALA A 388 -11.33 17.47 8.64
CA ALA A 388 -10.14 18.25 8.95
C ALA A 388 -9.19 17.40 9.77
N SER A 389 -7.90 17.40 9.44
CA SER A 389 -6.86 16.76 10.24
C SER A 389 -5.67 17.68 10.45
N ILE A 390 -5.03 17.51 11.59
CA ILE A 390 -3.76 18.15 11.93
C ILE A 390 -2.88 17.06 12.52
N GLU A 391 -1.69 16.90 11.96
CA GLU A 391 -0.69 15.94 12.42
C GLU A 391 0.63 16.65 12.64
N TYR A 392 1.26 16.40 13.77
CA TYR A 392 2.57 16.92 14.11
C TYR A 392 3.53 15.78 14.39
N TYR A 393 4.75 15.89 13.88
CA TYR A 393 5.83 14.93 14.09
C TYR A 393 7.12 15.66 14.41
N GLN A 394 7.92 15.09 15.28
CA GLN A 394 9.26 15.57 15.62
C GLN A 394 10.13 14.38 16.00
N THR A 395 11.35 14.32 15.49
CA THR A 395 12.33 13.28 15.84
C THR A 395 12.44 13.11 17.35
N ALA A 396 12.39 11.86 17.79
CA ALA A 396 12.61 11.42 19.17
C ALA A 396 13.82 10.48 19.25
N TYR A 397 14.50 10.46 20.37
CA TYR A 397 15.63 9.57 20.66
C TYR A 397 16.81 9.67 19.66
N ASP A 398 16.95 10.76 18.92
CA ASP A 398 17.93 10.95 17.86
C ASP A 398 17.77 9.92 16.71
N ASN A 399 16.56 9.36 16.56
CA ASN A 399 16.20 8.37 15.54
C ASN A 399 15.32 9.02 14.47
N GLY A 400 15.92 9.82 13.58
CA GLY A 400 15.22 10.57 12.55
C GLY A 400 14.60 9.70 11.45
N VAL A 401 13.96 10.34 10.48
CA VAL A 401 13.35 9.66 9.34
C VAL A 401 14.40 9.30 8.27
N TRP A 402 14.10 8.24 7.52
CA TRP A 402 14.88 7.83 6.38
C TRP A 402 14.35 8.50 5.11
N GLU A 403 15.20 9.30 4.47
CA GLU A 403 14.85 10.00 3.21
C GLU A 403 16.00 9.96 2.21
N ALA A 404 15.63 9.90 0.92
CA ALA A 404 16.60 10.03 -0.16
C ALA A 404 17.00 11.50 -0.35
N ASP A 405 18.27 11.74 -0.52
CA ASP A 405 18.82 13.05 -0.89
C ASP A 405 18.95 13.16 -2.40
N TYR A 406 17.98 13.80 -3.04
CA TYR A 406 17.94 14.01 -4.49
C TYR A 406 18.71 15.28 -4.94
N SER A 407 19.49 15.90 -4.09
CA SER A 407 20.21 17.13 -4.41
C SER A 407 21.48 16.90 -5.24
N ASP A 408 22.10 15.73 -5.19
CA ASP A 408 23.30 15.38 -5.95
C ASP A 408 22.97 14.88 -7.36
N GLU A 409 22.87 15.78 -8.32
CA GLU A 409 22.61 15.45 -9.73
C GLU A 409 23.77 14.70 -10.42
N SER A 410 24.95 14.62 -9.81
CA SER A 410 26.10 13.90 -10.36
C SER A 410 26.02 12.39 -10.13
N SER A 411 25.32 11.96 -9.09
CA SER A 411 25.14 10.56 -8.74
C SER A 411 24.18 9.84 -9.68
N TYR A 412 24.43 8.58 -9.98
CA TYR A 412 23.51 7.71 -10.73
C TYR A 412 22.37 7.20 -9.84
N LEU A 413 22.67 6.91 -8.57
CA LEU A 413 21.72 6.59 -7.53
C LEU A 413 21.91 7.56 -6.37
N TYR A 414 20.84 7.89 -5.70
CA TYR A 414 20.85 8.77 -4.55
C TYR A 414 20.95 7.97 -3.26
N PHE A 415 21.56 8.54 -2.22
CA PHE A 415 21.66 7.87 -0.94
C PHE A 415 20.44 8.17 -0.09
N ILE A 416 19.90 7.10 0.54
CA ILE A 416 18.89 7.21 1.58
C ILE A 416 19.63 7.36 2.92
N ASN A 417 19.39 8.48 3.59
CA ASN A 417 20.03 8.82 4.86
C ASN A 417 18.97 9.08 5.94
N GLN A 418 19.35 8.82 7.19
CA GLN A 418 18.54 9.21 8.33
C GLN A 418 18.78 10.68 8.66
N LYS A 419 17.72 11.45 8.87
CA LYS A 419 17.80 12.85 9.25
C LYS A 419 16.75 13.21 10.30
N ASP A 420 17.08 14.14 11.17
CA ASP A 420 16.09 14.75 12.05
C ASP A 420 15.07 15.54 11.25
N HIS A 421 13.83 15.54 11.73
CA HIS A 421 12.77 16.28 11.10
C HIS A 421 11.80 16.87 12.11
N GLN A 422 11.10 17.90 11.66
CA GLN A 422 9.96 18.50 12.34
C GLN A 422 8.90 18.80 11.28
N LEU A 423 7.78 18.13 11.34
CA LEU A 423 6.75 18.16 10.31
C LEU A 423 5.38 18.46 10.92
N LEU A 424 4.68 19.42 10.37
CA LEU A 424 3.27 19.68 10.65
C LEU A 424 2.47 19.52 9.36
N ILE A 425 1.52 18.59 9.36
CA ILE A 425 0.63 18.30 8.24
C ILE A 425 -0.76 18.86 8.59
N THR A 426 -1.38 19.52 7.64
CA THR A 426 -2.78 19.93 7.75
C THR A 426 -3.55 19.51 6.52
N ASP A 427 -4.67 18.84 6.74
CA ASP A 427 -5.60 18.44 5.68
C ASP A 427 -6.97 19.01 5.95
N PHE A 428 -7.62 19.45 4.90
CA PHE A 428 -9.02 19.84 4.91
C PHE A 428 -9.69 19.29 3.66
N SER A 429 -10.86 18.69 3.82
CA SER A 429 -11.65 18.21 2.68
C SER A 429 -13.15 18.45 2.88
N LEU A 430 -13.83 18.64 1.76
CA LEU A 430 -15.27 18.77 1.69
C LEU A 430 -15.79 17.87 0.57
N ALA A 431 -16.76 17.04 0.89
CA ALA A 431 -17.41 16.15 -0.07
C ALA A 431 -18.92 16.45 -0.14
N TYR A 432 -19.46 16.36 -1.33
CA TYR A 432 -20.88 16.44 -1.64
C TYR A 432 -21.29 15.25 -2.49
N THR A 433 -22.31 14.52 -2.09
CA THR A 433 -22.83 13.36 -2.81
C THR A 433 -24.32 13.53 -3.03
N TYR A 434 -24.75 13.39 -4.28
CA TYR A 434 -26.16 13.47 -4.66
C TYR A 434 -26.43 12.51 -5.81
N GLU A 435 -27.29 11.51 -5.58
CA GLU A 435 -27.66 10.49 -6.58
C GLU A 435 -26.41 9.92 -7.30
N ILE A 436 -26.34 10.11 -8.61
CA ILE A 436 -25.28 9.61 -9.49
C ILE A 436 -24.01 10.47 -9.48
N PHE A 437 -23.99 11.57 -8.73
CA PHE A 437 -22.90 12.55 -8.76
C PHE A 437 -22.28 12.72 -7.39
N SER A 438 -20.95 12.73 -7.34
CA SER A 438 -20.23 13.19 -6.17
C SER A 438 -19.09 14.13 -6.56
N ILE A 439 -18.82 15.10 -5.72
CA ILE A 439 -17.69 16.01 -5.85
C ILE A 439 -16.98 16.12 -4.50
N SER A 440 -15.66 16.03 -4.49
CA SER A 440 -14.85 16.32 -3.32
C SER A 440 -13.73 17.27 -3.65
N GLY A 441 -13.48 18.19 -2.74
CA GLY A 441 -12.35 19.11 -2.80
C GLY A 441 -11.52 18.98 -1.52
N GLY A 442 -10.21 19.04 -1.64
CA GLY A 442 -9.29 18.93 -0.51
C GLY A 442 -8.10 19.87 -0.66
N TRP A 443 -7.58 20.30 0.46
CA TRP A 443 -6.33 21.04 0.58
C TRP A 443 -5.44 20.32 1.58
N HIS A 444 -4.20 20.10 1.20
CA HIS A 444 -3.15 19.47 1.99
C HIS A 444 -1.95 20.40 2.08
N SER A 445 -1.33 20.51 3.24
CA SER A 445 -0.11 21.31 3.41
C SER A 445 0.87 20.67 4.39
N ASN A 446 2.11 20.61 3.95
CA ASN A 446 3.28 20.28 4.76
C ASN A 446 3.92 21.60 5.20
N TRP A 447 4.03 21.80 6.51
CA TRP A 447 4.68 22.95 7.13
C TRP A 447 6.01 22.50 7.74
N MET A 448 6.93 23.41 7.91
CA MET A 448 8.27 23.13 8.45
C MET A 448 9.08 22.29 7.45
N ASP A 449 9.56 21.11 7.84
CA ASP A 449 10.28 20.23 6.91
C ASP A 449 9.29 19.58 5.94
N VAL A 450 9.58 19.68 4.66
CA VAL A 450 8.79 19.03 3.62
C VAL A 450 9.46 17.71 3.26
N PRO A 451 8.74 16.57 3.35
CA PRO A 451 9.33 15.28 3.00
C PRO A 451 9.83 15.25 1.55
N ALA A 452 10.88 14.47 1.31
CA ALA A 452 11.42 14.29 -0.04
C ALA A 452 10.31 13.76 -0.98
N LEU A 453 10.24 14.31 -2.18
CA LEU A 453 9.24 14.00 -3.21
C LEU A 453 7.82 14.52 -2.92
N GLU A 454 7.58 15.19 -1.83
CA GLU A 454 6.28 15.82 -1.54
C GLU A 454 6.24 17.29 -1.91
N SER A 455 5.04 17.80 -2.18
CA SER A 455 4.83 19.24 -2.36
C SER A 455 4.56 19.92 -1.03
N LYS A 456 4.94 21.19 -0.93
CA LYS A 456 4.64 22.01 0.24
C LYS A 456 3.14 22.13 0.46
N GLN A 457 2.38 22.27 -0.62
CA GLN A 457 0.92 22.30 -0.57
C GLN A 457 0.34 21.61 -1.81
N SER A 458 -0.85 21.04 -1.66
CA SER A 458 -1.63 20.55 -2.80
C SER A 458 -3.12 20.87 -2.64
N VAL A 459 -3.75 21.17 -3.76
CA VAL A 459 -5.22 21.29 -3.88
C VAL A 459 -5.71 20.19 -4.78
N ARG A 460 -6.69 19.42 -4.33
CA ARG A 460 -7.28 18.30 -5.08
C ARG A 460 -8.76 18.56 -5.30
N LEU A 461 -9.26 18.21 -6.48
CA LEU A 461 -10.68 18.19 -6.80
C LEU A 461 -10.97 16.88 -7.53
N THR A 462 -11.98 16.16 -7.07
CA THR A 462 -12.42 14.92 -7.70
C THR A 462 -13.91 15.00 -7.97
N MET A 463 -14.34 14.60 -9.16
CA MET A 463 -15.74 14.51 -9.57
C MET A 463 -16.02 13.09 -10.04
N ASN A 464 -17.03 12.44 -9.48
CA ASN A 464 -17.45 11.10 -9.86
C ASN A 464 -18.88 11.14 -10.37
N PHE A 465 -19.12 10.40 -11.43
CA PHE A 465 -20.43 10.16 -12.02
C PHE A 465 -20.58 8.65 -12.16
N GLN A 466 -21.65 8.08 -11.63
CA GLN A 466 -21.91 6.65 -11.74
C GLN A 466 -23.39 6.38 -11.89
N ASP A 467 -23.74 5.61 -12.90
CA ASP A 467 -25.11 5.13 -13.12
C ASP A 467 -25.54 4.20 -11.95
N GLU A 468 -26.78 4.33 -11.47
CA GLU A 468 -27.32 3.53 -10.37
C GLU A 468 -27.19 2.01 -10.60
N GLN A 469 -27.24 1.56 -11.85
CA GLN A 469 -27.06 0.15 -12.22
C GLN A 469 -25.59 -0.21 -12.54
N VAL A 470 -24.67 0.72 -12.29
CA VAL A 470 -23.23 0.55 -12.55
C VAL A 470 -22.92 0.10 -13.98
N ARG A 471 -23.72 0.57 -14.95
CA ARG A 471 -23.53 0.30 -16.38
C ARG A 471 -22.42 1.16 -16.97
N TRP A 472 -22.27 2.37 -16.48
CA TRP A 472 -21.20 3.31 -16.85
C TRP A 472 -20.82 4.17 -15.64
N GLY A 473 -19.64 4.73 -15.71
CA GLY A 473 -19.17 5.72 -14.74
C GLY A 473 -18.03 6.52 -15.31
N ALA A 474 -17.78 7.68 -14.72
CA ALA A 474 -16.69 8.57 -15.06
C ALA A 474 -16.14 9.22 -13.80
N ASN A 475 -14.82 9.36 -13.75
CA ASN A 475 -14.08 10.07 -12.71
C ASN A 475 -13.22 11.14 -13.37
N LEU A 476 -13.22 12.35 -12.80
CA LEU A 476 -12.33 13.44 -13.20
C LEU A 476 -11.57 13.89 -11.96
N GLY A 477 -10.25 13.85 -12.03
CA GLY A 477 -9.35 14.29 -10.98
C GLY A 477 -8.54 15.51 -11.42
N PHE A 478 -8.38 16.46 -10.53
CA PHE A 478 -7.53 17.63 -10.70
C PHE A 478 -6.65 17.79 -9.46
N ILE A 479 -5.33 17.93 -9.65
CA ILE A 479 -4.36 18.15 -8.57
C ILE A 479 -3.47 19.32 -8.96
N MET A 480 -3.36 20.29 -8.08
CA MET A 480 -2.44 21.41 -8.20
C MET A 480 -1.40 21.31 -7.08
N LEU A 481 -0.15 21.18 -7.45
CA LEU A 481 0.99 21.14 -6.55
C LEU A 481 1.59 22.54 -6.44
N ILE A 482 1.89 22.95 -5.21
CA ILE A 482 2.40 24.28 -4.90
C ILE A 482 3.64 24.09 -4.02
N ASN A 483 4.79 24.41 -4.58
CA ASN A 483 6.09 24.45 -3.87
C ASN A 483 6.52 25.93 -3.71
N THR A 484 7.67 26.30 -4.24
CA THR A 484 8.05 27.71 -4.40
C THR A 484 7.24 28.41 -5.50
N GLU A 485 6.81 27.62 -6.49
CA GLU A 485 5.97 28.04 -7.61
C GLU A 485 4.80 27.07 -7.76
N ILE A 486 3.76 27.51 -8.49
CA ILE A 486 2.61 26.66 -8.85
C ILE A 486 3.04 25.79 -10.03
N GLU A 487 3.03 24.50 -9.82
CA GLU A 487 3.35 23.54 -10.89
C GLU A 487 2.20 23.40 -11.89
N THR A 488 2.50 22.87 -13.07
CA THR A 488 1.46 22.50 -14.05
C THR A 488 0.48 21.51 -13.41
N PRO A 489 -0.82 21.81 -13.35
CA PRO A 489 -1.78 20.91 -12.72
C PRO A 489 -1.77 19.50 -13.34
N VAL A 490 -2.02 18.49 -12.53
CA VAL A 490 -2.30 17.12 -12.97
C VAL A 490 -3.78 16.99 -13.21
N VAL A 491 -4.18 16.59 -14.41
CA VAL A 491 -5.57 16.34 -14.76
C VAL A 491 -5.72 14.90 -15.22
N ASN A 492 -6.51 14.13 -14.49
CA ASN A 492 -6.79 12.73 -14.77
C ASN A 492 -8.26 12.55 -15.15
N ALA A 493 -8.54 11.62 -16.04
CA ALA A 493 -9.88 11.21 -16.38
C ALA A 493 -9.93 9.70 -16.51
N GLU A 494 -10.95 9.08 -15.93
CA GLU A 494 -11.25 7.68 -16.12
C GLU A 494 -12.72 7.51 -16.42
N GLY A 495 -13.06 6.57 -17.27
CA GLY A 495 -14.43 6.19 -17.53
C GLY A 495 -14.54 4.71 -17.78
N PHE A 496 -15.68 4.14 -17.45
CA PHE A 496 -15.96 2.75 -17.79
C PHE A 496 -17.36 2.59 -18.39
N VAL A 497 -17.49 1.53 -19.17
CA VAL A 497 -18.77 1.06 -19.68
C VAL A 497 -18.85 -0.45 -19.53
N ARG A 498 -19.97 -0.95 -19.02
CA ARG A 498 -20.27 -2.38 -18.95
C ARG A 498 -20.76 -2.85 -20.32
N ILE A 499 -19.97 -3.67 -21.00
CA ILE A 499 -20.31 -4.25 -22.30
C ILE A 499 -21.30 -5.41 -22.11
N THR A 500 -21.00 -6.29 -21.15
CA THR A 500 -21.86 -7.38 -20.70
C THR A 500 -21.83 -7.48 -19.17
N PRO A 501 -22.66 -8.29 -18.52
CA PRO A 501 -22.54 -8.51 -17.08
C PRO A 501 -21.15 -9.01 -16.64
N ALA A 502 -20.45 -9.72 -17.53
CA ALA A 502 -19.13 -10.28 -17.26
C ALA A 502 -17.97 -9.46 -17.82
N VAL A 503 -18.21 -8.38 -18.57
CA VAL A 503 -17.15 -7.62 -19.23
C VAL A 503 -17.38 -6.12 -19.09
N ARG A 504 -16.35 -5.40 -18.64
CA ARG A 504 -16.30 -3.94 -18.55
C ARG A 504 -15.10 -3.42 -19.34
N ALA A 505 -15.30 -2.40 -20.15
CA ALA A 505 -14.22 -1.61 -20.74
C ALA A 505 -13.94 -0.39 -19.86
N ILE A 506 -12.67 -0.10 -19.65
CA ILE A 506 -12.19 1.03 -18.86
C ILE A 506 -11.24 1.84 -19.74
N PHE A 507 -11.43 3.15 -19.74
CA PHE A 507 -10.61 4.11 -20.46
C PHE A 507 -10.03 5.08 -19.44
N SER A 508 -8.72 5.23 -19.38
CA SER A 508 -8.11 6.21 -18.48
C SER A 508 -7.10 7.09 -19.19
N VAL A 509 -7.02 8.34 -18.78
CA VAL A 509 -6.02 9.30 -19.22
C VAL A 509 -5.44 9.94 -17.97
N ASN A 510 -4.14 9.79 -17.76
CA ASN A 510 -3.41 10.36 -16.65
C ASN A 510 -2.56 11.52 -17.15
N ASP A 511 -2.49 12.59 -16.36
CA ASP A 511 -1.77 13.83 -16.65
C ASP A 511 -2.01 14.35 -18.08
N MET A 512 -3.28 14.62 -18.38
CA MET A 512 -3.76 15.03 -19.71
C MET A 512 -2.98 16.22 -20.27
N ILE A 513 -2.56 17.15 -19.41
CA ILE A 513 -1.84 18.36 -19.84
C ILE A 513 -0.44 17.97 -20.35
N LYS A 514 0.28 17.14 -19.62
CA LYS A 514 1.60 16.66 -20.03
C LYS A 514 1.50 15.72 -21.24
N LEU A 515 0.45 14.89 -21.29
CA LEU A 515 0.16 14.06 -22.47
C LEU A 515 -0.01 14.90 -23.73
N TYR A 516 -0.83 15.97 -23.65
CA TYR A 516 -1.07 16.86 -24.79
C TYR A 516 0.19 17.62 -25.23
N LYS A 517 1.03 18.05 -24.28
CA LYS A 517 2.27 18.76 -24.57
C LYS A 517 3.42 17.85 -24.99
N GLY A 518 3.30 16.53 -24.80
CA GLY A 518 4.40 15.57 -25.00
C GLY A 518 5.55 15.75 -24.00
N GLU A 519 5.24 16.29 -22.82
CA GLU A 519 6.19 16.55 -21.75
C GLU A 519 6.09 15.49 -20.65
N THR A 520 7.10 15.42 -19.80
CA THR A 520 7.12 14.59 -18.58
C THR A 520 7.28 15.43 -17.33
N ARG A 521 7.17 14.82 -16.16
CA ARG A 521 7.50 15.42 -14.87
C ARG A 521 8.83 14.89 -14.38
N VAL A 522 9.61 15.74 -13.74
CA VAL A 522 10.77 15.27 -12.97
C VAL A 522 10.24 14.60 -11.72
N TYR A 523 10.71 13.38 -11.46
CA TYR A 523 10.31 12.59 -10.32
C TYR A 523 11.33 12.71 -9.17
N ALA A 524 12.56 12.38 -9.43
CA ALA A 524 13.62 12.31 -8.44
C ALA A 524 14.87 12.97 -9.02
N GLY A 525 15.22 14.17 -8.57
CA GLY A 525 16.32 14.92 -9.13
C GLY A 525 16.19 15.04 -10.66
N LYS A 526 17.02 14.31 -11.39
CA LYS A 526 17.06 14.30 -12.88
C LYS A 526 16.16 13.26 -13.56
N TYR A 527 15.60 12.31 -12.80
CA TYR A 527 14.78 11.25 -13.37
C TYR A 527 13.37 11.74 -13.70
N ALA A 528 12.80 11.18 -14.74
CA ALA A 528 11.47 11.52 -15.20
C ALA A 528 10.46 10.45 -14.81
N ALA A 529 9.25 10.86 -14.42
CA ALA A 529 8.09 9.99 -14.31
C ALA A 529 7.61 9.56 -15.71
N ARG A 530 6.77 8.53 -15.80
CA ARG A 530 6.16 8.07 -17.06
C ARG A 530 5.48 9.20 -17.85
N GLY A 531 5.10 10.29 -17.21
CA GLY A 531 4.41 11.42 -17.81
C GLY A 531 2.95 11.13 -18.13
N GLY A 532 2.39 11.93 -19.05
CA GLY A 532 1.01 11.77 -19.48
C GLY A 532 0.80 10.45 -20.21
N SER A 533 -0.31 9.77 -19.90
CA SER A 533 -0.61 8.45 -20.46
C SER A 533 -2.10 8.26 -20.76
N ALA A 534 -2.40 7.37 -21.70
CA ALA A 534 -3.76 6.95 -22.01
C ALA A 534 -3.83 5.43 -22.11
N THR A 535 -4.80 4.80 -21.45
CA THR A 535 -4.95 3.35 -21.43
C THR A 535 -6.35 2.89 -21.75
N VAL A 536 -6.46 1.70 -22.34
CA VAL A 536 -7.70 0.97 -22.55
C VAL A 536 -7.55 -0.40 -21.93
N LEU A 537 -8.43 -0.72 -20.98
CA LEU A 537 -8.39 -1.96 -20.24
C LEU A 537 -9.73 -2.70 -20.37
N LEU A 538 -9.69 -4.01 -20.39
CA LEU A 538 -10.87 -4.87 -20.31
C LEU A 538 -10.85 -5.59 -18.97
N LYS A 539 -11.89 -5.42 -18.17
CA LYS A 539 -12.08 -6.14 -16.92
C LYS A 539 -13.12 -7.24 -17.12
N PHE A 540 -12.77 -8.44 -16.69
CA PHE A 540 -13.57 -9.66 -16.80
C PHE A 540 -13.98 -10.13 -15.40
N PHE A 541 -15.20 -10.64 -15.27
CA PHE A 541 -15.74 -11.23 -14.04
C PHE A 541 -16.24 -12.63 -14.34
N PHE A 542 -15.82 -13.64 -13.54
CA PHE A 542 -16.12 -15.06 -13.73
C PHE A 542 -16.72 -15.69 -12.48
#